data_dc77e5b408848d6f55091ebd55911158
#
_entry.id   dc77e5b408848d6f55091ebd55911158
#
_cell.length_a   1.000
_cell.length_b   1.000
_cell.length_c   1.000
_cell.angle_alpha   90.00
_cell.angle_beta   90.00
_cell.angle_gamma   90.00
#
_symmetry.space_group_name_H-M   'P 1'
#
loop_
_entity.id
_entity.type
_entity.pdbx_description
1 polymer ?
#
loop_
_entity_poly.entity_id
_entity_poly.type
_entity_poly.pdbx_seq_one_letter_code
_entity_poly.pdbx_strand_id
1 'polypeptide(L)'
;MKRIIQNVALALAIAVPLFAGTGNPPAQDLAGQVRHQLVMLPYYGVFDDLSYSVNNGVVTLAGDVTNPVVRDDAQRSVKHLAGVTQVVNNIRVLPLSPMDYGIRRAEYRSIYGFAGLYRYAMGTQPSIRIIVDNGHVTLVGVVDNEADKDTAGIRANSVPGVFSVTNNLRVAEKS
;
A
#
# COMPACT_ATOMS: atom_id res chain seq x y z
N MET A 1 -62.26 23.91 59.87
CA MET A 1 -61.99 23.99 58.44
C MET A 1 -60.50 23.81 58.25
N LYS A 2 -60.05 22.58 57.95
CA LYS A 2 -58.64 22.26 57.72
C LYS A 2 -58.42 22.07 56.19
N ARG A 3 -57.63 22.95 55.60
CA ARG A 3 -57.22 22.81 54.18
C ARG A 3 -55.98 21.92 54.11
N ILE A 4 -56.11 20.80 53.40
CA ILE A 4 -55.01 19.88 53.08
C ILE A 4 -54.39 20.39 51.83
N ILE A 5 -53.07 20.73 51.87
CA ILE A 5 -52.27 21.10 50.74
C ILE A 5 -51.61 19.81 50.24
N GLN A 6 -52.01 19.34 49.06
CA GLN A 6 -51.36 18.23 48.37
C GLN A 6 -50.14 18.77 47.58
N ASN A 7 -48.96 18.34 47.98
CA ASN A 7 -47.73 18.57 47.20
C ASN A 7 -47.69 17.55 46.09
N VAL A 8 -47.83 18.00 44.84
CA VAL A 8 -47.57 17.22 43.64
C VAL A 8 -46.11 17.39 43.32
N ALA A 9 -45.27 16.34 43.51
CA ALA A 9 -43.89 16.29 43.06
C ALA A 9 -43.88 15.91 41.60
N LEU A 10 -43.55 16.87 40.74
CA LEU A 10 -43.35 16.65 39.31
C LEU A 10 -41.94 16.10 39.09
N ALA A 11 -41.81 14.79 38.85
CA ALA A 11 -40.56 14.16 38.47
C ALA A 11 -40.25 14.45 37.01
N LEU A 12 -39.26 15.33 36.77
CA LEU A 12 -38.75 15.64 35.44
C LEU A 12 -37.80 14.51 35.01
N ALA A 13 -38.26 13.60 34.16
CA ALA A 13 -37.42 12.58 33.53
C ALA A 13 -36.60 13.23 32.42
N ILE A 14 -35.32 13.45 32.69
CA ILE A 14 -34.34 13.88 31.66
C ILE A 14 -34.00 12.67 30.80
N ALA A 15 -34.61 12.58 29.62
CA ALA A 15 -34.19 11.63 28.59
C ALA A 15 -32.86 12.09 27.99
N VAL A 16 -31.77 11.43 28.35
CA VAL A 16 -30.47 11.63 27.70
C VAL A 16 -30.53 10.91 26.35
N PRO A 17 -30.42 11.61 25.22
CA PRO A 17 -30.30 10.92 23.92
C PRO A 17 -28.99 10.18 23.89
N LEU A 18 -29.05 8.85 23.81
CA LEU A 18 -27.91 8.00 23.51
C LEU A 18 -27.54 8.24 22.04
N PHE A 19 -26.61 9.15 21.78
CA PHE A 19 -25.99 9.24 20.48
C PHE A 19 -25.13 7.98 20.28
N ALA A 20 -25.73 6.94 19.71
CA ALA A 20 -24.96 5.88 19.06
C ALA A 20 -24.27 6.52 17.86
N GLY A 21 -23.05 6.96 18.05
CA GLY A 21 -22.20 7.43 16.99
C GLY A 21 -21.85 6.26 16.07
N THR A 22 -22.66 6.05 15.01
CA THR A 22 -22.23 5.28 13.84
C THR A 22 -21.24 6.13 13.07
N GLY A 23 -20.08 6.40 13.68
CA GLY A 23 -18.98 7.04 13.00
C GLY A 23 -18.39 6.05 12.01
N ASN A 24 -18.68 6.21 10.71
CA ASN A 24 -17.77 5.67 9.71
C ASN A 24 -16.37 6.20 10.05
N PRO A 25 -15.33 5.35 10.09
CA PRO A 25 -13.98 5.83 10.29
C PRO A 25 -13.67 6.92 9.28
N PRO A 26 -13.02 8.02 9.68
CA PRO A 26 -12.69 9.10 8.77
C PRO A 26 -11.91 8.55 7.58
N ALA A 27 -12.08 9.14 6.39
CA ALA A 27 -11.46 8.67 5.15
C ALA A 27 -9.92 8.51 5.24
N GLN A 28 -9.27 9.26 6.14
CA GLN A 28 -7.85 9.11 6.44
C GLN A 28 -7.52 7.79 7.16
N ASP A 29 -8.42 7.30 8.03
CA ASP A 29 -8.25 6.00 8.69
C ASP A 29 -8.46 4.85 7.70
N LEU A 30 -9.43 4.96 6.78
CA LEU A 30 -9.64 3.94 5.75
C LEU A 30 -8.42 3.79 4.82
N ALA A 31 -7.79 4.88 4.42
CA ALA A 31 -6.57 4.82 3.60
C ALA A 31 -5.42 4.12 4.34
N GLY A 32 -5.25 4.39 5.64
CA GLY A 32 -4.29 3.71 6.50
C GLY A 32 -4.57 2.21 6.62
N GLN A 33 -5.84 1.82 6.81
CA GLN A 33 -6.27 0.43 6.88
C GLN A 33 -6.02 -0.31 5.55
N VAL A 34 -6.34 0.31 4.41
CA VAL A 34 -6.04 -0.25 3.07
C VAL A 34 -4.54 -0.48 2.93
N ARG A 35 -3.72 0.53 3.25
CA ARG A 35 -2.26 0.38 3.20
C ARG A 35 -1.78 -0.78 4.06
N HIS A 36 -2.27 -0.88 5.29
CA HIS A 36 -1.90 -1.96 6.21
C HIS A 36 -2.21 -3.32 5.61
N GLN A 37 -3.41 -3.52 5.06
CA GLN A 37 -3.78 -4.78 4.43
C GLN A 37 -2.88 -5.14 3.26
N LEU A 38 -2.54 -4.17 2.40
CA LEU A 38 -1.71 -4.41 1.23
C LEU A 38 -0.26 -4.78 1.58
N VAL A 39 0.34 -4.14 2.59
CA VAL A 39 1.72 -4.46 2.99
C VAL A 39 1.86 -5.79 3.74
N MET A 40 0.74 -6.31 4.26
CA MET A 40 0.69 -7.59 4.97
C MET A 40 0.30 -8.78 4.07
N LEU A 41 0.12 -8.55 2.76
CA LEU A 41 -0.27 -9.61 1.86
C LEU A 41 0.80 -10.72 1.78
N PRO A 42 0.39 -11.99 1.85
CA PRO A 42 1.28 -13.10 1.54
C PRO A 42 1.82 -12.98 0.10
N TYR A 43 3.07 -13.35 -0.10
CA TYR A 43 3.74 -13.33 -1.41
C TYR A 43 3.95 -11.96 -2.05
N TYR A 44 3.53 -10.86 -1.40
CA TYR A 44 3.87 -9.52 -1.85
C TYR A 44 5.34 -9.25 -1.58
N GLY A 45 6.12 -9.08 -2.63
CA GLY A 45 7.58 -9.05 -2.56
C GLY A 45 8.21 -7.87 -3.28
N VAL A 46 9.54 -7.92 -3.35
CA VAL A 46 10.37 -6.87 -3.98
C VAL A 46 10.10 -6.70 -5.49
N PHE A 47 9.53 -7.71 -6.13
CA PHE A 47 9.22 -7.72 -7.57
C PHE A 47 7.77 -7.35 -7.88
N ASP A 48 7.05 -6.85 -6.88
CA ASP A 48 5.68 -6.42 -6.99
C ASP A 48 5.57 -4.95 -6.58
N ASP A 49 4.71 -4.20 -7.24
CA ASP A 49 4.35 -2.84 -6.85
C ASP A 49 2.83 -2.73 -6.75
N LEU A 50 2.34 -2.23 -5.63
CA LEU A 50 0.93 -1.98 -5.39
C LEU A 50 0.70 -0.54 -5.00
N SER A 51 -0.26 0.07 -5.65
CA SER A 51 -0.77 1.40 -5.32
C SER A 51 -2.27 1.35 -5.10
N TYR A 52 -2.81 2.33 -4.39
CA TYR A 52 -4.23 2.45 -4.14
C TYR A 52 -4.66 3.91 -4.03
N SER A 53 -5.93 4.13 -4.29
CA SER A 53 -6.61 5.37 -3.96
C SER A 53 -7.95 5.08 -3.29
N VAL A 54 -8.38 5.96 -2.40
CA VAL A 54 -9.67 5.87 -1.69
C VAL A 54 -10.46 7.14 -1.97
N ASN A 55 -11.66 6.98 -2.53
CA ASN A 55 -12.56 8.09 -2.82
C ASN A 55 -13.99 7.70 -2.47
N ASN A 56 -14.59 8.34 -1.46
CA ASN A 56 -15.96 8.11 -1.02
C ASN A 56 -16.31 6.63 -0.80
N GLY A 57 -15.39 5.86 -0.18
CA GLY A 57 -15.57 4.43 0.06
C GLY A 57 -15.26 3.53 -1.14
N VAL A 58 -14.99 4.09 -2.31
CA VAL A 58 -14.47 3.35 -3.47
C VAL A 58 -12.97 3.23 -3.36
N VAL A 59 -12.45 2.00 -3.29
CA VAL A 59 -11.02 1.72 -3.28
C VAL A 59 -10.60 1.24 -4.67
N THR A 60 -9.69 1.98 -5.31
CA THR A 60 -9.08 1.57 -6.58
C THR A 60 -7.68 1.03 -6.29
N LEU A 61 -7.44 -0.22 -6.65
CA LEU A 61 -6.14 -0.89 -6.58
C LEU A 61 -5.50 -0.88 -7.95
N ALA A 62 -4.20 -0.62 -8.01
CA ALA A 62 -3.43 -0.65 -9.27
C ALA A 62 -1.98 -1.09 -8.99
N GLY A 63 -1.24 -1.36 -10.07
CA GLY A 63 0.16 -1.75 -10.02
C GLY A 63 0.42 -3.07 -10.71
N ASP A 64 1.62 -3.61 -10.50
CA ASP A 64 2.12 -4.80 -11.18
C ASP A 64 2.55 -5.85 -10.17
N VAL A 65 2.11 -7.09 -10.36
CA VAL A 65 2.48 -8.21 -9.49
C VAL A 65 2.95 -9.40 -10.31
N THR A 66 3.85 -10.18 -9.73
CA THR A 66 4.37 -11.41 -10.35
C THR A 66 3.47 -12.61 -10.12
N ASN A 67 2.64 -12.56 -9.08
CA ASN A 67 1.78 -13.67 -8.66
C ASN A 67 0.30 -13.26 -8.70
N PRO A 68 -0.56 -13.97 -9.45
CA PRO A 68 -1.99 -13.68 -9.49
C PRO A 68 -2.68 -13.79 -8.12
N VAL A 69 -2.14 -14.60 -7.20
CA VAL A 69 -2.65 -14.70 -5.82
C VAL A 69 -2.58 -13.36 -5.11
N VAL A 70 -1.51 -12.59 -5.30
CA VAL A 70 -1.36 -11.25 -4.69
C VAL A 70 -2.46 -10.30 -5.16
N ARG A 71 -2.79 -10.30 -6.47
CA ARG A 71 -3.89 -9.50 -7.02
C ARG A 71 -5.25 -9.85 -6.38
N ASP A 72 -5.53 -11.15 -6.27
CA ASP A 72 -6.81 -11.63 -5.77
C ASP A 72 -6.93 -11.43 -4.25
N ASP A 73 -5.83 -11.62 -3.52
CA ASP A 73 -5.76 -11.38 -2.08
C ASP A 73 -5.85 -9.89 -1.74
N ALA A 74 -5.24 -9.01 -2.52
CA ALA A 74 -5.36 -7.56 -2.37
C ALA A 74 -6.84 -7.13 -2.42
N GLN A 75 -7.59 -7.59 -3.42
CA GLN A 75 -9.02 -7.29 -3.52
C GLN A 75 -9.81 -7.87 -2.34
N ARG A 76 -9.53 -9.11 -1.94
CA ARG A 76 -10.24 -9.76 -0.84
C ARG A 76 -10.00 -9.05 0.50
N SER A 77 -8.76 -8.74 0.82
CA SER A 77 -8.39 -8.13 2.10
C SER A 77 -9.02 -6.74 2.27
N VAL A 78 -9.07 -5.96 1.17
CA VAL A 78 -9.60 -4.59 1.20
C VAL A 78 -11.14 -4.57 1.21
N LYS A 79 -11.80 -5.51 0.52
CA LYS A 79 -13.26 -5.55 0.38
C LYS A 79 -14.00 -5.62 1.72
N HIS A 80 -13.38 -6.19 2.75
CA HIS A 80 -14.01 -6.39 4.06
C HIS A 80 -13.75 -5.25 5.04
N LEU A 81 -13.02 -4.20 4.65
CA LEU A 81 -12.77 -3.06 5.52
C LEU A 81 -14.03 -2.22 5.71
N ALA A 82 -14.24 -1.76 6.94
CA ALA A 82 -15.35 -0.86 7.26
C ALA A 82 -15.22 0.45 6.47
N GLY A 83 -16.29 0.87 5.80
CA GLY A 83 -16.30 2.06 4.95
C GLY A 83 -15.97 1.81 3.48
N VAL A 84 -15.59 0.58 3.10
CA VAL A 84 -15.43 0.21 1.69
C VAL A 84 -16.80 -0.14 1.10
N THR A 85 -17.20 0.60 0.07
CA THR A 85 -18.45 0.37 -0.67
C THR A 85 -18.21 -0.40 -1.96
N GLN A 86 -17.04 -0.20 -2.59
CA GLN A 86 -16.65 -0.84 -3.83
C GLN A 86 -15.12 -0.97 -3.92
N VAL A 87 -14.65 -2.05 -4.55
CA VAL A 87 -13.23 -2.21 -4.92
C VAL A 87 -13.13 -2.34 -6.44
N VAL A 88 -12.32 -1.46 -7.03
CA VAL A 88 -11.93 -1.52 -8.44
C VAL A 88 -10.50 -2.06 -8.49
N ASN A 89 -10.32 -3.24 -9.08
CA ASN A 89 -9.03 -3.92 -9.11
C ASN A 89 -8.40 -3.83 -10.51
N ASN A 90 -7.46 -2.91 -10.67
CA ASN A 90 -6.68 -2.68 -11.88
C ASN A 90 -5.25 -3.22 -11.75
N ILE A 91 -5.00 -4.13 -10.81
CA ILE A 91 -3.69 -4.77 -10.65
C ILE A 91 -3.43 -5.68 -11.87
N ARG A 92 -2.31 -5.44 -12.52
CA ARG A 92 -1.84 -6.24 -13.66
C ARG A 92 -0.96 -7.37 -13.14
N VAL A 93 -1.18 -8.57 -13.65
CA VAL A 93 -0.28 -9.71 -13.41
C VAL A 93 0.73 -9.78 -14.55
N LEU A 94 2.01 -9.70 -14.20
CA LEU A 94 3.10 -9.75 -15.16
C LEU A 94 3.18 -11.14 -15.81
N PRO A 95 3.51 -11.22 -17.10
CA PRO A 95 3.66 -12.51 -17.80
C PRO A 95 4.73 -13.39 -17.15
N LEU A 96 4.51 -14.71 -17.20
CA LEU A 96 5.53 -15.67 -16.84
C LEU A 96 6.60 -15.69 -17.94
N SER A 97 7.80 -15.24 -17.60
CA SER A 97 8.95 -15.16 -18.51
C SER A 97 10.20 -15.67 -17.80
N PRO A 98 10.85 -16.76 -18.26
CA PRO A 98 12.14 -17.22 -17.72
C PRO A 98 13.23 -16.15 -17.84
N MET A 99 13.21 -15.35 -18.90
CA MET A 99 14.14 -14.24 -19.10
C MET A 99 13.95 -13.18 -18.02
N ASP A 100 12.70 -12.70 -17.81
CA ASP A 100 12.41 -11.68 -16.79
C ASP A 100 12.72 -12.19 -15.39
N TYR A 101 12.47 -13.47 -15.11
CA TYR A 101 12.87 -14.07 -13.85
C TYR A 101 14.38 -14.03 -13.63
N GLY A 102 15.17 -14.31 -14.67
CA GLY A 102 16.62 -14.16 -14.66
C GLY A 102 17.05 -12.71 -14.36
N ILE A 103 16.44 -11.76 -15.06
CA ILE A 103 16.70 -10.32 -14.89
C ILE A 103 16.33 -9.89 -13.46
N ARG A 104 15.14 -10.22 -12.93
CA ARG A 104 14.73 -9.90 -11.55
C ARG A 104 15.78 -10.32 -10.52
N ARG A 105 16.30 -11.55 -10.65
CA ARG A 105 17.33 -12.05 -9.73
C ARG A 105 18.68 -11.34 -9.90
N ALA A 106 19.05 -10.98 -11.12
CA ALA A 106 20.27 -10.23 -11.39
C ALA A 106 20.18 -8.80 -10.88
N GLU A 107 19.03 -8.13 -11.08
CA GLU A 107 18.71 -6.81 -10.55
C GLU A 107 18.78 -6.78 -9.02
N TYR A 108 18.13 -7.74 -8.37
CA TYR A 108 18.19 -7.86 -6.91
C TYR A 108 19.63 -7.91 -6.39
N ARG A 109 20.47 -8.74 -7.01
CA ARG A 109 21.89 -8.84 -6.64
C ARG A 109 22.68 -7.57 -6.98
N SER A 110 22.41 -6.96 -8.13
CA SER A 110 23.09 -5.75 -8.56
C SER A 110 22.81 -4.57 -7.63
N ILE A 111 21.56 -4.37 -7.29
CA ILE A 111 21.12 -3.24 -6.45
C ILE A 111 21.46 -3.50 -4.98
N TYR A 112 20.93 -4.56 -4.41
CA TYR A 112 21.06 -4.83 -2.97
C TYR A 112 22.39 -5.49 -2.56
N GLY A 113 23.15 -6.02 -3.50
CA GLY A 113 24.54 -6.43 -3.27
C GLY A 113 25.51 -5.25 -3.18
N PHE A 114 25.09 -4.05 -3.55
CA PHE A 114 25.90 -2.84 -3.40
C PHE A 114 25.76 -2.27 -1.99
N ALA A 115 26.89 -2.08 -1.30
CA ALA A 115 26.91 -1.72 0.14
C ALA A 115 26.09 -0.46 0.46
N GLY A 116 26.10 0.56 -0.41
CA GLY A 116 25.33 1.79 -0.24
C GLY A 116 23.82 1.60 -0.31
N LEU A 117 23.33 0.59 -1.05
CA LEU A 117 21.90 0.33 -1.27
C LEU A 117 21.33 -0.83 -0.43
N TYR A 118 22.22 -1.60 0.23
CA TYR A 118 21.81 -2.75 1.05
C TYR A 118 20.75 -2.39 2.10
N ARG A 119 20.84 -1.18 2.70
CA ARG A 119 19.89 -0.71 3.70
C ARG A 119 18.43 -0.69 3.23
N TYR A 120 18.20 -0.50 1.95
CA TYR A 120 16.86 -0.49 1.34
C TYR A 120 16.24 -1.89 1.19
N ALA A 121 17.03 -2.95 1.39
CA ALA A 121 16.53 -4.32 1.47
C ALA A 121 16.04 -4.67 2.89
N MET A 122 16.40 -3.85 3.89
CA MET A 122 16.09 -4.14 5.29
C MET A 122 14.67 -3.70 5.66
N GLY A 123 14.07 -4.42 6.60
CA GLY A 123 12.70 -4.16 7.04
C GLY A 123 11.71 -5.20 6.52
N THR A 124 10.44 -5.01 6.88
CA THR A 124 9.35 -5.94 6.50
C THR A 124 9.14 -5.97 4.99
N GLN A 125 9.35 -4.82 4.34
CA GLN A 125 9.23 -4.67 2.89
C GLN A 125 10.41 -3.84 2.38
N PRO A 126 11.13 -4.29 1.34
CA PRO A 126 12.16 -3.49 0.68
C PRO A 126 11.60 -2.16 0.17
N SER A 127 12.33 -1.05 0.36
CA SER A 127 11.87 0.27 -0.05
C SER A 127 12.11 0.57 -1.54
N ILE A 128 12.98 -0.18 -2.21
CA ILE A 128 13.11 -0.16 -3.67
C ILE A 128 12.38 -1.39 -4.23
N ARG A 129 11.47 -1.21 -5.17
CA ARG A 129 10.78 -2.28 -5.89
C ARG A 129 11.38 -2.40 -7.28
N ILE A 130 11.46 -3.63 -7.79
CA ILE A 130 12.11 -3.97 -9.07
C ILE A 130 11.06 -4.65 -9.95
N ILE A 131 10.42 -3.92 -10.82
CA ILE A 131 9.40 -4.43 -11.73
C ILE A 131 10.06 -4.72 -13.07
N VAL A 132 9.91 -5.95 -13.55
CA VAL A 132 10.48 -6.37 -14.84
C VAL A 132 9.37 -6.94 -15.71
N ASP A 133 9.20 -6.35 -16.88
CA ASP A 133 8.23 -6.74 -17.90
C ASP A 133 8.90 -6.76 -19.27
N ASN A 134 9.04 -7.94 -19.88
CA ASN A 134 9.69 -8.15 -21.18
C ASN A 134 11.08 -7.50 -21.29
N GLY A 135 11.90 -7.60 -20.24
CA GLY A 135 13.25 -7.02 -20.20
C GLY A 135 13.31 -5.53 -19.89
N HIS A 136 12.15 -4.87 -19.72
CA HIS A 136 12.07 -3.48 -19.27
C HIS A 136 11.99 -3.45 -17.74
N VAL A 137 12.93 -2.73 -17.14
CA VAL A 137 13.02 -2.61 -15.67
C VAL A 137 12.45 -1.27 -15.24
N THR A 138 11.55 -1.30 -14.25
CA THR A 138 11.06 -0.09 -13.57
C THR A 138 11.42 -0.18 -12.09
N LEU A 139 12.15 0.81 -11.59
CA LEU A 139 12.43 0.97 -10.17
C LEU A 139 11.40 1.93 -9.58
N VAL A 140 10.72 1.50 -8.51
CA VAL A 140 9.76 2.32 -7.77
C VAL A 140 10.03 2.26 -6.28
N GLY A 141 9.62 3.29 -5.55
CA GLY A 141 9.80 3.35 -4.11
C GLY A 141 10.43 4.64 -3.62
N VAL A 142 11.06 4.58 -2.45
CA VAL A 142 11.63 5.76 -1.79
C VAL A 142 13.07 5.48 -1.35
N VAL A 143 13.95 6.44 -1.61
CA VAL A 143 15.36 6.44 -1.19
C VAL A 143 15.68 7.72 -0.42
N ASP A 144 16.79 7.74 0.32
CA ASP A 144 17.12 8.84 1.22
C ASP A 144 17.65 10.09 0.50
N ASN A 145 18.24 9.91 -0.70
CA ASN A 145 18.89 10.99 -1.44
C ASN A 145 19.02 10.68 -2.94
N GLU A 146 19.32 11.71 -3.74
CA GLU A 146 19.48 11.58 -5.21
C GLU A 146 20.66 10.68 -5.59
N ALA A 147 21.76 10.68 -4.84
CA ALA A 147 22.91 9.83 -5.14
C ALA A 147 22.54 8.32 -5.06
N ASP A 148 21.69 7.93 -4.14
CA ASP A 148 21.19 6.56 -4.04
C ASP A 148 20.24 6.22 -5.19
N LYS A 149 19.38 7.16 -5.58
CA LYS A 149 18.50 7.03 -6.74
C LYS A 149 19.31 6.82 -8.02
N ASP A 150 20.31 7.67 -8.26
CA ASP A 150 21.18 7.57 -9.43
C ASP A 150 21.97 6.26 -9.41
N THR A 151 22.53 5.90 -8.25
CA THR A 151 23.26 4.65 -8.07
C THR A 151 22.37 3.44 -8.37
N ALA A 152 21.14 3.41 -7.89
CA ALA A 152 20.20 2.33 -8.19
C ALA A 152 19.94 2.22 -9.70
N GLY A 153 19.73 3.35 -10.38
CA GLY A 153 19.55 3.39 -11.83
C GLY A 153 20.78 2.88 -12.60
N ILE A 154 21.98 3.30 -12.20
CA ILE A 154 23.24 2.83 -12.81
C ILE A 154 23.40 1.32 -12.61
N ARG A 155 23.14 0.83 -11.40
CA ARG A 155 23.22 -0.60 -11.08
C ARG A 155 22.22 -1.43 -11.89
N ALA A 156 21.01 -0.95 -12.07
CA ALA A 156 20.01 -1.60 -12.89
C ALA A 156 20.42 -1.63 -14.37
N ASN A 157 20.88 -0.52 -14.94
CA ASN A 157 21.33 -0.47 -16.32
C ASN A 157 22.53 -1.38 -16.62
N SER A 158 23.29 -1.79 -15.62
CA SER A 158 24.46 -2.67 -15.78
C SER A 158 24.11 -4.16 -15.89
N VAL A 159 22.84 -4.53 -15.68
CA VAL A 159 22.41 -5.93 -15.70
C VAL A 159 22.26 -6.45 -17.13
N PRO A 160 22.94 -7.55 -17.49
CA PRO A 160 22.81 -8.14 -18.82
C PRO A 160 21.38 -8.59 -19.12
N GLY A 161 20.90 -8.33 -20.34
CA GLY A 161 19.55 -8.69 -20.78
C GLY A 161 18.48 -7.65 -20.50
N VAL A 162 18.82 -6.55 -19.81
CA VAL A 162 17.93 -5.40 -19.63
C VAL A 162 17.88 -4.58 -20.92
N PHE A 163 16.66 -4.30 -21.41
CA PHE A 163 16.45 -3.45 -22.59
C PHE A 163 16.37 -1.98 -22.23
N SER A 164 15.75 -1.66 -21.12
CA SER A 164 15.66 -0.28 -20.61
C SER A 164 15.42 -0.25 -19.12
N VAL A 165 15.79 0.86 -18.48
CA VAL A 165 15.51 1.14 -17.08
C VAL A 165 14.74 2.45 -16.95
N THR A 166 13.60 2.39 -16.29
CA THR A 166 12.83 3.57 -15.85
C THR A 166 13.00 3.74 -14.34
N ASN A 167 13.68 4.81 -13.94
CA ASN A 167 13.96 5.06 -12.52
C ASN A 167 12.92 6.02 -11.92
N ASN A 168 11.85 5.49 -11.37
CA ASN A 168 10.77 6.22 -10.71
C ASN A 168 10.94 6.29 -9.17
N LEU A 169 12.16 6.09 -8.67
CA LEU A 169 12.45 6.28 -7.25
C LEU A 169 12.23 7.74 -6.85
N ARG A 170 11.61 7.93 -5.71
CA ARG A 170 11.42 9.25 -5.10
C ARG A 170 12.42 9.43 -3.97
N VAL A 171 12.93 10.63 -3.80
CA VAL A 171 13.76 10.98 -2.65
C VAL A 171 12.86 11.37 -1.49
N ALA A 172 13.18 10.86 -0.31
CA ALA A 172 12.47 11.21 0.92
C ALA A 172 12.62 12.72 1.20
N GLU A 173 11.51 13.39 1.48
CA GLU A 173 11.56 14.78 1.95
C GLU A 173 12.20 14.79 3.34
N LYS A 174 13.24 15.61 3.50
CA LYS A 174 13.85 15.85 4.82
C LYS A 174 12.88 16.71 5.63
N SER A 175 12.33 16.12 6.69
CA SER A 175 11.56 16.84 7.71
C SER A 175 12.48 17.73 8.55
#